data_aa8004c108d2a4e841ed27143a6987cd
#
_entry.id   aa8004c108d2a4e841ed27143a6987cd
#
_cell.length_a   1.000
_cell.length_b   1.000
_cell.length_c   1.000
_cell.angle_alpha   90.00
_cell.angle_beta   90.00
_cell.angle_gamma   90.00
#
_symmetry.space_group_name_H-M   'P 1'
#
loop_
_entity.id
_entity.type
_entity.pdbx_description
1 polymer ?
#
loop_
_entity_poly.entity_id
_entity_poly.type
_entity_poly.pdbx_seq_one_letter_code
_entity_poly.pdbx_strand_id
1 'polypeptide(L)'
;MQLRSRLLKSIHTLSALIAVPLALASGAAHAGTLLLGTYPDKLFTVDDTSGAVKDKVKLDAGLPVSLRLSDDHKKIYATTITTSGIVVLDADTRKILNQFSLNTPTVRYRFMGGVPDPSGRYFYTVLIRFDKLNDRYTVSKQQYAVIDLMQKKIVRTVDMEAQDDALPGGFRASLMLSPDGKTLYMFKSKVLVIDTASLKVVDRIDLQKADAAGYEDVALGGGVEGLQLTHPNELVSLFTAADPYVHNKIFGLGRFDLTARKFTFTPIGPITNQISGLEVTPDGKTAYTTATNGLTGSKRCEFWKFDLTSLKLTDKQEFHCRSRYTLGMSQDGAKLYIYGASYDIEVYDAGTLKYEKTWDLGADATMAGMLALH
;
A
#
# COMPACT_ATOMS: atom_id res chain seq x y z
N MET A 1 -74.95 -56.84 32.48
CA MET A 1 -76.00 -55.80 32.45
C MET A 1 -75.39 -54.52 31.88
N GLN A 2 -75.96 -54.16 30.73
CA GLN A 2 -75.83 -52.91 29.94
C GLN A 2 -74.43 -52.32 29.53
N LEU A 3 -74.34 -52.46 28.19
CA LEU A 3 -73.52 -51.65 27.31
C LEU A 3 -73.69 -50.14 27.46
N ARG A 4 -72.66 -49.40 27.18
CA ARG A 4 -72.75 -48.15 26.44
C ARG A 4 -71.47 -47.88 25.66
N SER A 5 -71.58 -47.93 24.36
CA SER A 5 -70.65 -47.49 23.35
C SER A 5 -70.43 -45.95 23.39
N ARG A 6 -69.19 -45.46 23.22
CA ARG A 6 -68.98 -44.11 22.78
C ARG A 6 -68.02 -44.12 21.58
N LEU A 7 -68.53 -43.62 20.47
CA LEU A 7 -67.79 -43.27 19.26
C LEU A 7 -66.71 -42.22 19.54
N LEU A 8 -65.52 -42.54 19.18
CA LEU A 8 -64.49 -41.50 19.00
C LEU A 8 -64.52 -41.04 17.55
N LYS A 9 -64.83 -39.76 17.35
CA LYS A 9 -64.62 -39.03 16.08
C LYS A 9 -63.18 -38.74 15.89
N SER A 10 -62.59 -39.29 14.83
CA SER A 10 -61.25 -38.95 14.34
C SER A 10 -61.24 -37.54 13.69
N ILE A 11 -60.53 -36.62 14.24
CA ILE A 11 -60.24 -35.30 13.64
C ILE A 11 -58.93 -35.43 12.89
N HIS A 12 -58.94 -35.41 11.57
CA HIS A 12 -57.75 -35.31 10.75
C HIS A 12 -57.38 -33.84 10.65
N THR A 13 -56.33 -33.45 11.39
CA THR A 13 -55.68 -32.16 11.19
C THR A 13 -54.74 -32.26 10.01
N LEU A 14 -55.08 -31.57 8.95
CA LEU A 14 -54.26 -31.36 7.75
C LEU A 14 -53.19 -30.33 8.11
N SER A 15 -51.97 -30.78 8.32
CA SER A 15 -50.81 -29.88 8.51
C SER A 15 -50.33 -29.41 7.12
N ALA A 16 -50.71 -28.21 6.74
CA ALA A 16 -50.15 -27.54 5.58
C ALA A 16 -48.70 -27.13 5.86
N LEU A 17 -47.73 -27.81 5.28
CA LEU A 17 -46.34 -27.35 5.23
C LEU A 17 -46.25 -26.10 4.33
N ILE A 18 -46.10 -24.94 4.94
CA ILE A 18 -45.74 -23.72 4.22
C ILE A 18 -44.23 -23.81 3.95
N ALA A 19 -43.86 -24.17 2.72
CA ALA A 19 -42.51 -24.04 2.23
C ALA A 19 -42.21 -22.55 2.05
N VAL A 20 -41.47 -21.95 2.96
CA VAL A 20 -40.90 -20.62 2.81
C VAL A 20 -39.71 -20.75 1.81
N PRO A 21 -39.78 -20.11 0.63
CA PRO A 21 -38.60 -20.08 -0.24
C PRO A 21 -37.51 -19.28 0.47
N LEU A 22 -36.41 -19.94 0.83
CA LEU A 22 -35.18 -19.29 1.24
C LEU A 22 -34.65 -18.56 -0.01
N ALA A 23 -35.03 -17.31 -0.17
CA ALA A 23 -34.38 -16.42 -1.14
C ALA A 23 -32.92 -16.28 -0.70
N LEU A 24 -32.05 -17.06 -1.34
CA LEU A 24 -30.61 -16.76 -1.35
C LEU A 24 -30.49 -15.37 -1.95
N ALA A 25 -30.39 -14.36 -1.10
CA ALA A 25 -29.91 -13.06 -1.51
C ALA A 25 -28.46 -13.31 -1.97
N SER A 26 -28.29 -13.61 -3.26
CA SER A 26 -27.01 -13.43 -3.94
C SER A 26 -26.73 -11.94 -3.83
N GLY A 27 -26.01 -11.55 -2.78
CA GLY A 27 -25.38 -10.25 -2.73
C GLY A 27 -24.67 -10.10 -4.05
N ALA A 28 -25.07 -9.13 -4.87
CA ALA A 28 -24.29 -8.74 -6.02
C ALA A 28 -22.91 -8.41 -5.47
N ALA A 29 -21.96 -9.30 -5.69
CA ALA A 29 -20.57 -8.99 -5.44
C ALA A 29 -20.31 -7.76 -6.30
N HIS A 30 -20.18 -6.60 -5.68
CA HIS A 30 -19.72 -5.43 -6.40
C HIS A 30 -18.35 -5.81 -6.95
N ALA A 31 -18.26 -5.97 -8.26
CA ALA A 31 -17.01 -6.18 -8.93
C ALA A 31 -16.12 -4.96 -8.61
N GLY A 32 -15.11 -5.17 -7.80
CA GLY A 32 -14.13 -4.17 -7.48
C GLY A 32 -13.31 -3.83 -8.72
N THR A 33 -12.62 -2.73 -8.69
CA THR A 33 -11.69 -2.36 -9.75
C THR A 33 -10.29 -2.18 -9.19
N LEU A 34 -9.30 -2.60 -9.96
CA LEU A 34 -7.89 -2.38 -9.66
C LEU A 34 -7.38 -1.25 -10.54
N LEU A 35 -6.79 -0.23 -9.93
CA LEU A 35 -6.09 0.82 -10.65
C LEU A 35 -4.59 0.64 -10.50
N LEU A 36 -3.88 0.56 -11.62
CA LEU A 36 -2.42 0.39 -11.63
C LEU A 36 -1.76 1.20 -12.74
N GLY A 37 -0.49 1.56 -12.50
CA GLY A 37 0.33 2.24 -13.48
C GLY A 37 0.88 1.29 -14.53
N THR A 38 0.94 1.76 -15.79
CA THR A 38 1.56 1.01 -16.88
C THR A 38 2.53 1.89 -17.68
N TYR A 39 3.55 1.24 -18.23
CA TYR A 39 4.50 1.89 -19.15
C TYR A 39 3.82 2.18 -20.49
N PRO A 40 4.13 3.31 -21.16
CA PRO A 40 5.06 4.34 -20.70
C PRO A 40 4.39 5.45 -19.86
N ASP A 41 3.07 5.61 -19.89
CA ASP A 41 2.40 6.82 -19.42
C ASP A 41 0.91 6.64 -19.17
N LYS A 42 0.46 5.47 -18.67
CA LYS A 42 -0.97 5.21 -18.47
C LYS A 42 -1.29 4.67 -17.09
N LEU A 43 -2.55 4.88 -16.72
CA LEU A 43 -3.21 4.12 -15.66
C LEU A 43 -4.26 3.21 -16.30
N PHE A 44 -4.26 1.95 -15.89
CA PHE A 44 -5.25 0.97 -16.30
C PHE A 44 -6.23 0.72 -15.16
N THR A 45 -7.52 0.73 -15.47
CA THR A 45 -8.57 0.23 -14.61
C THR A 45 -8.89 -1.19 -15.05
N VAL A 46 -8.69 -2.15 -14.15
CA VAL A 46 -8.87 -3.58 -14.40
C VAL A 46 -10.02 -4.08 -13.54
N ASP A 47 -10.91 -4.86 -14.11
CA ASP A 47 -11.97 -5.57 -13.39
C ASP A 47 -11.36 -6.68 -12.54
N ASP A 48 -11.57 -6.67 -11.23
CA ASP A 48 -10.93 -7.58 -10.30
C ASP A 48 -11.47 -9.02 -10.32
N THR A 49 -12.54 -9.26 -11.08
CA THR A 49 -13.12 -10.59 -11.27
C THR A 49 -12.63 -11.25 -12.54
N SER A 50 -12.68 -10.52 -13.64
CA SER A 50 -12.35 -11.04 -14.98
C SER A 50 -10.93 -10.74 -15.43
N GLY A 51 -10.26 -9.74 -14.86
CA GLY A 51 -8.99 -9.21 -15.33
C GLY A 51 -9.09 -8.35 -16.58
N ALA A 52 -10.30 -8.06 -17.05
CA ALA A 52 -10.50 -7.23 -18.22
C ALA A 52 -10.11 -5.79 -17.96
N VAL A 53 -9.30 -5.21 -18.85
CA VAL A 53 -8.97 -3.79 -18.82
C VAL A 53 -10.21 -3.01 -19.27
N LYS A 54 -10.83 -2.29 -18.33
CA LYS A 54 -12.07 -1.51 -18.55
C LYS A 54 -11.77 -0.11 -19.09
N ASP A 55 -10.70 0.52 -18.62
CA ASP A 55 -10.34 1.88 -18.99
C ASP A 55 -8.82 2.08 -18.97
N LYS A 56 -8.37 3.07 -19.76
CA LYS A 56 -6.96 3.42 -19.93
C LYS A 56 -6.83 4.94 -19.93
N VAL A 57 -6.38 5.50 -18.83
CA VAL A 57 -6.14 6.94 -18.68
C VAL A 57 -4.70 7.27 -19.09
N LYS A 58 -4.53 8.10 -20.11
CA LYS A 58 -3.21 8.61 -20.51
C LYS A 58 -2.76 9.74 -19.59
N LEU A 59 -1.50 9.70 -19.16
CA LEU A 59 -0.87 10.72 -18.33
C LEU A 59 0.15 11.51 -19.15
N ASP A 60 -0.14 12.77 -19.50
CA ASP A 60 0.83 13.62 -20.19
C ASP A 60 2.06 13.94 -19.33
N ALA A 61 1.91 13.76 -18.01
CA ALA A 61 3.00 13.87 -17.04
C ALA A 61 3.99 12.68 -17.06
N GLY A 62 3.71 11.62 -17.83
CA GLY A 62 4.62 10.49 -18.08
C GLY A 62 4.43 9.30 -17.13
N LEU A 63 5.51 8.51 -16.96
CA LEU A 63 5.49 7.21 -16.28
C LEU A 63 5.09 7.31 -14.81
N PRO A 64 3.96 6.71 -14.39
CA PRO A 64 3.55 6.67 -12.98
C PRO A 64 4.48 5.76 -12.15
N VAL A 65 4.88 6.26 -10.97
CA VAL A 65 5.80 5.57 -10.04
C VAL A 65 5.27 5.50 -8.61
N SER A 66 4.19 6.20 -8.32
CA SER A 66 3.46 6.09 -7.06
C SER A 66 2.00 6.44 -7.30
N LEU A 67 1.11 5.68 -6.68
CA LEU A 67 -0.33 5.93 -6.61
C LEU A 67 -0.72 6.05 -5.15
N ARG A 68 -1.52 7.05 -4.83
CA ARG A 68 -2.03 7.28 -3.49
C ARG A 68 -3.48 7.74 -3.54
N LEU A 69 -4.33 7.15 -2.73
CA LEU A 69 -5.69 7.61 -2.51
C LEU A 69 -5.69 8.69 -1.42
N SER A 70 -6.56 9.70 -1.54
CA SER A 70 -6.80 10.66 -0.45
C SER A 70 -7.51 9.98 0.73
N ASP A 71 -7.36 10.55 1.94
CA ASP A 71 -7.97 9.99 3.15
C ASP A 71 -9.51 9.98 3.08
N ASP A 72 -10.12 10.88 2.31
CA ASP A 72 -11.56 10.93 2.03
C ASP A 72 -11.99 10.02 0.87
N HIS A 73 -11.07 9.27 0.29
CA HIS A 73 -11.23 8.35 -0.84
C HIS A 73 -11.75 8.99 -2.14
N LYS A 74 -11.75 10.33 -2.26
CA LYS A 74 -12.32 11.02 -3.43
C LYS A 74 -11.31 11.35 -4.53
N LYS A 75 -10.02 11.34 -4.20
CA LYS A 75 -8.97 11.71 -5.15
C LYS A 75 -7.85 10.68 -5.16
N ILE A 76 -7.29 10.47 -6.35
CA ILE A 76 -6.09 9.67 -6.54
C ILE A 76 -4.96 10.61 -6.96
N TYR A 77 -3.83 10.50 -6.29
CA TYR A 77 -2.61 11.22 -6.60
C TYR A 77 -1.62 10.26 -7.24
N ALA A 78 -1.25 10.53 -8.49
CA ALA A 78 -0.19 9.81 -9.18
C ALA A 78 1.03 10.71 -9.33
N THR A 79 2.20 10.24 -8.91
CA THR A 79 3.47 10.91 -9.22
C THR A 79 4.13 10.22 -10.39
N THR A 80 4.77 11.01 -11.27
CA THR A 80 5.44 10.48 -12.46
C THR A 80 6.92 10.84 -12.45
N ILE A 81 7.75 9.95 -13.01
CA ILE A 81 9.21 10.14 -13.00
C ILE A 81 9.74 10.81 -14.27
N THR A 82 9.09 10.62 -15.40
CA THR A 82 9.61 11.11 -16.70
C THR A 82 9.70 12.62 -16.74
N THR A 83 8.65 13.31 -16.25
CA THR A 83 8.58 14.77 -16.25
C THR A 83 8.53 15.35 -14.85
N SER A 84 8.69 14.52 -13.80
CA SER A 84 8.52 14.92 -12.40
C SER A 84 7.16 15.60 -12.20
N GLY A 85 6.13 14.91 -12.64
CA GLY A 85 4.76 15.41 -12.65
C GLY A 85 3.92 14.89 -11.52
N ILE A 86 2.81 15.59 -11.30
CA ILE A 86 1.74 15.17 -10.42
C ILE A 86 0.45 15.17 -11.23
N VAL A 87 -0.31 14.09 -11.10
CA VAL A 87 -1.65 13.94 -11.66
C VAL A 87 -2.62 13.69 -10.52
N VAL A 88 -3.69 14.47 -10.50
CA VAL A 88 -4.79 14.29 -9.56
C VAL A 88 -6.01 13.83 -10.34
N LEU A 89 -6.55 12.69 -9.97
CA LEU A 89 -7.75 12.12 -10.59
C LEU A 89 -8.90 12.09 -9.58
N ASP A 90 -10.09 12.17 -10.08
CA ASP A 90 -11.30 11.80 -9.36
C ASP A 90 -11.32 10.28 -9.14
N ALA A 91 -11.55 9.83 -7.91
CA ALA A 91 -11.43 8.42 -7.58
C ALA A 91 -12.58 7.56 -8.15
N ASP A 92 -13.76 8.13 -8.34
CA ASP A 92 -14.92 7.39 -8.86
C ASP A 92 -14.93 7.31 -10.39
N THR A 93 -14.65 8.45 -11.05
CA THR A 93 -14.76 8.57 -12.50
C THR A 93 -13.45 8.36 -13.23
N ARG A 94 -12.31 8.33 -12.53
CA ARG A 94 -10.94 8.28 -13.09
C ARG A 94 -10.58 9.49 -13.98
N LYS A 95 -11.41 10.52 -14.00
CA LYS A 95 -11.13 11.74 -14.77
C LYS A 95 -9.99 12.52 -14.14
N ILE A 96 -9.09 13.02 -15.01
CA ILE A 96 -8.01 13.90 -14.57
C ILE A 96 -8.60 15.25 -14.15
N LEU A 97 -8.46 15.60 -12.88
CA LEU A 97 -8.86 16.88 -12.29
C LEU A 97 -7.74 17.91 -12.43
N ASN A 98 -6.49 17.48 -12.34
CA ASN A 98 -5.32 18.31 -12.44
C ASN A 98 -4.12 17.49 -12.93
N GLN A 99 -3.26 18.10 -13.74
CA GLN A 99 -2.03 17.46 -14.20
C GLN A 99 -1.01 18.53 -14.56
N PHE A 100 0.24 18.34 -14.18
CA PHE A 100 1.33 19.25 -14.50
C PHE A 100 2.70 18.59 -14.30
N SER A 101 3.73 19.20 -14.91
CA SER A 101 5.13 18.88 -14.71
C SER A 101 5.84 20.00 -13.94
N LEU A 102 6.76 19.64 -13.07
CA LEU A 102 7.64 20.61 -12.40
C LEU A 102 8.90 20.91 -13.19
N ASN A 103 9.22 20.10 -14.20
CA ASN A 103 10.41 20.29 -15.01
C ASN A 103 10.28 21.52 -15.95
N THR A 104 11.40 22.20 -16.14
CA THR A 104 11.57 23.24 -17.16
C THR A 104 12.70 22.84 -18.12
N PRO A 105 12.98 23.59 -19.18
CA PRO A 105 14.11 23.30 -20.08
C PRO A 105 15.46 23.23 -19.39
N THR A 106 15.64 23.97 -18.29
CA THR A 106 16.93 24.09 -17.57
C THR A 106 16.91 23.51 -16.18
N VAL A 107 15.75 23.14 -15.62
CA VAL A 107 15.62 22.58 -14.28
C VAL A 107 14.84 21.29 -14.32
N ARG A 108 15.35 20.26 -13.68
CA ARG A 108 14.64 18.99 -13.47
C ARG A 108 14.59 18.67 -11.98
N TYR A 109 13.51 18.02 -11.61
CA TYR A 109 13.33 17.50 -10.26
C TYR A 109 13.21 15.98 -10.32
N ARG A 110 13.55 15.32 -9.23
CA ARG A 110 13.33 13.90 -9.04
C ARG A 110 12.71 13.67 -7.68
N PHE A 111 11.54 13.07 -7.67
CA PHE A 111 10.84 12.58 -6.49
C PHE A 111 10.00 11.36 -6.86
N MET A 112 9.67 10.52 -5.88
CA MET A 112 8.92 9.30 -6.10
C MET A 112 7.92 9.12 -4.95
N GLY A 113 6.73 9.69 -5.13
CA GLY A 113 5.70 9.70 -4.11
C GLY A 113 5.69 10.96 -3.28
N GLY A 114 4.80 11.00 -2.33
CA GLY A 114 4.54 12.11 -1.44
C GLY A 114 3.16 11.96 -0.81
N VAL A 115 2.75 12.94 -0.04
CA VAL A 115 1.48 12.93 0.67
C VAL A 115 0.74 14.25 0.48
N PRO A 116 -0.54 14.22 0.06
CA PRO A 116 -1.36 15.42 0.03
C PRO A 116 -1.69 15.87 1.46
N ASP A 117 -1.86 17.16 1.67
CA ASP A 117 -2.43 17.69 2.91
C ASP A 117 -3.95 17.39 2.98
N PRO A 118 -4.56 17.45 4.18
CA PRO A 118 -5.99 17.16 4.33
C PRO A 118 -6.92 18.06 3.49
N SER A 119 -6.47 19.26 3.10
CA SER A 119 -7.24 20.15 2.22
C SER A 119 -7.15 19.74 0.74
N GLY A 120 -6.17 18.91 0.38
CA GLY A 120 -5.86 18.53 -0.99
C GLY A 120 -5.27 19.68 -1.83
N ARG A 121 -4.79 20.76 -1.18
CA ARG A 121 -4.13 21.89 -1.84
C ARG A 121 -2.62 21.71 -1.92
N TYR A 122 -2.00 21.24 -0.85
CA TYR A 122 -0.55 21.07 -0.78
C TYR A 122 -0.16 19.60 -0.88
N PHE A 123 0.98 19.38 -1.48
CA PHE A 123 1.57 18.05 -1.61
C PHE A 123 3.00 18.09 -1.07
N TYR A 124 3.27 17.26 -0.06
CA TYR A 124 4.57 17.16 0.59
C TYR A 124 5.37 16.01 -0.01
N THR A 125 6.62 16.26 -0.31
CA THR A 125 7.51 15.24 -0.89
C THR A 125 8.97 15.50 -0.49
N VAL A 126 9.83 14.53 -0.80
CA VAL A 126 11.29 14.68 -0.79
C VAL A 126 11.76 14.70 -2.24
N LEU A 127 12.55 15.68 -2.62
CA LEU A 127 13.04 15.82 -3.98
C LEU A 127 14.54 16.15 -4.05
N ILE A 128 15.09 15.93 -5.24
CA ILE A 128 16.42 16.41 -5.66
C ILE A 128 16.21 17.29 -6.88
N ARG A 129 16.89 18.42 -6.93
CA ARG A 129 16.90 19.36 -8.04
C ARG A 129 18.17 19.20 -8.86
N PHE A 130 18.02 19.24 -10.18
CA PHE A 130 19.09 19.21 -11.17
C PHE A 130 18.98 20.46 -12.04
N ASP A 131 20.01 21.30 -12.02
CA ASP A 131 20.10 22.48 -12.89
C ASP A 131 21.03 22.17 -14.06
N LYS A 132 20.53 22.35 -15.28
CA LYS A 132 21.30 22.22 -16.51
C LYS A 132 22.01 23.52 -16.80
N LEU A 133 23.32 23.47 -16.75
CA LEU A 133 24.22 24.54 -17.23
C LEU A 133 24.66 24.24 -18.67
N ASN A 134 25.40 25.13 -19.28
CA ASN A 134 25.88 24.95 -20.65
C ASN A 134 26.80 23.74 -20.82
N ASP A 135 27.62 23.45 -19.80
CA ASP A 135 28.69 22.43 -19.82
C ASP A 135 28.48 21.28 -18.84
N ARG A 136 27.56 21.43 -17.88
CA ARG A 136 27.35 20.44 -16.81
C ARG A 136 25.97 20.52 -16.19
N TYR A 137 25.69 19.55 -15.31
CA TYR A 137 24.56 19.61 -14.38
C TYR A 137 25.09 19.89 -12.96
N THR A 138 24.35 20.70 -12.21
CA THR A 138 24.49 20.78 -10.75
C THR A 138 23.36 20.04 -10.08
N VAL A 139 23.64 19.39 -8.96
CA VAL A 139 22.70 18.56 -8.22
C VAL A 139 22.58 19.09 -6.81
N SER A 140 21.37 19.38 -6.38
CA SER A 140 21.10 19.83 -5.00
C SER A 140 21.27 18.68 -3.99
N LYS A 141 21.36 19.02 -2.72
CA LYS A 141 21.04 18.08 -1.64
C LYS A 141 19.59 17.61 -1.78
N GLN A 142 19.23 16.54 -1.06
CA GLN A 142 17.84 16.19 -0.88
C GLN A 142 17.12 17.31 -0.11
N GLN A 143 15.89 17.58 -0.51
CA GLN A 143 15.10 18.67 0.05
C GLN A 143 13.72 18.17 0.42
N TYR A 144 13.20 18.57 1.57
CA TYR A 144 11.79 18.58 1.82
C TYR A 144 11.15 19.64 0.94
N ALA A 145 10.00 19.34 0.34
CA ALA A 145 9.32 20.26 -0.56
C ALA A 145 7.81 20.29 -0.32
N VAL A 146 7.24 21.47 -0.48
CA VAL A 146 5.80 21.70 -0.57
C VAL A 146 5.45 22.17 -1.96
N ILE A 147 4.55 21.45 -2.60
CA ILE A 147 4.04 21.75 -3.93
C ILE A 147 2.59 22.24 -3.76
N ASP A 148 2.29 23.45 -4.25
CA ASP A 148 0.92 23.94 -4.34
C ASP A 148 0.29 23.39 -5.61
N LEU A 149 -0.68 22.48 -5.45
CA LEU A 149 -1.36 21.78 -6.54
C LEU A 149 -2.24 22.73 -7.39
N MET A 150 -2.74 23.82 -6.79
CA MET A 150 -3.51 24.83 -7.51
C MET A 150 -2.60 25.74 -8.35
N GLN A 151 -1.47 26.17 -7.77
CA GLN A 151 -0.48 26.99 -8.47
C GLN A 151 0.46 26.18 -9.37
N LYS A 152 0.43 24.84 -9.27
CA LYS A 152 1.25 23.91 -10.07
C LYS A 152 2.75 24.16 -9.94
N LYS A 153 3.21 24.51 -8.75
CA LYS A 153 4.62 24.84 -8.49
C LYS A 153 5.07 24.49 -7.09
N ILE A 154 6.38 24.33 -6.92
CA ILE A 154 7.02 24.25 -5.62
C ILE A 154 6.92 25.63 -4.95
N VAL A 155 6.34 25.69 -3.77
CA VAL A 155 6.20 26.94 -2.99
C VAL A 155 7.18 27.05 -1.85
N ARG A 156 7.79 25.93 -1.43
CA ARG A 156 8.80 25.91 -0.38
C ARG A 156 9.69 24.68 -0.50
N THR A 157 10.96 24.87 -0.21
CA THR A 157 11.93 23.78 -0.04
C THR A 157 12.83 24.08 1.16
N VAL A 158 13.28 23.03 1.84
CA VAL A 158 14.30 23.10 2.90
C VAL A 158 15.26 21.93 2.69
N ASP A 159 16.56 22.21 2.68
CA ASP A 159 17.58 21.18 2.55
C ASP A 159 17.53 20.22 3.74
N MET A 160 17.66 18.94 3.46
CA MET A 160 17.80 17.93 4.51
C MET A 160 19.17 18.10 5.18
N GLU A 161 19.20 17.90 6.49
CA GLU A 161 20.46 17.88 7.23
C GLU A 161 21.28 16.64 6.83
N ALA A 162 22.62 16.76 6.86
CA ALA A 162 23.50 15.68 6.44
C ALA A 162 23.28 14.36 7.22
N GLN A 163 22.90 14.45 8.50
CA GLN A 163 22.57 13.29 9.33
C GLN A 163 21.26 12.60 8.93
N ASP A 164 20.40 13.26 8.15
CA ASP A 164 19.11 12.77 7.71
C ASP A 164 19.11 12.37 6.22
N ASP A 165 20.13 12.83 5.47
CA ASP A 165 20.30 12.61 4.03
C ASP A 165 20.89 11.22 3.67
N ALA A 166 21.27 10.44 4.67
CA ALA A 166 22.13 9.28 4.57
C ALA A 166 21.54 8.05 3.85
N LEU A 167 20.79 8.22 2.74
CA LEU A 167 20.33 7.06 1.99
C LEU A 167 20.60 7.17 0.48
N PRO A 168 21.44 6.27 -0.08
CA PRO A 168 21.48 6.03 -1.50
C PRO A 168 20.06 5.70 -1.99
N GLY A 169 19.49 6.53 -2.85
CA GLY A 169 18.11 6.35 -3.34
C GLY A 169 17.01 6.97 -2.45
N GLY A 170 17.34 7.84 -1.52
CA GLY A 170 16.48 8.42 -0.49
C GLY A 170 15.25 9.21 -0.91
N PHE A 171 14.99 9.37 -2.19
CA PHE A 171 13.75 9.93 -2.72
C PHE A 171 12.56 8.94 -2.69
N ARG A 172 12.74 7.70 -2.20
CA ARG A 172 11.68 6.73 -1.88
C ARG A 172 11.48 6.68 -0.37
N ALA A 173 11.02 7.76 0.21
CA ALA A 173 10.67 7.76 1.63
C ALA A 173 9.17 7.48 1.78
N SER A 174 8.81 6.63 2.72
CA SER A 174 7.42 6.55 3.17
C SER A 174 7.08 7.80 3.96
N LEU A 175 6.14 8.58 3.46
CA LEU A 175 5.70 9.83 4.04
C LEU A 175 4.26 9.71 4.53
N MET A 176 4.00 10.23 5.72
CA MET A 176 2.65 10.35 6.29
C MET A 176 2.48 11.72 6.92
N LEU A 177 1.25 12.24 6.91
CA LEU A 177 0.88 13.42 7.67
C LEU A 177 0.10 13.02 8.92
N SER A 178 0.28 13.80 10.00
CA SER A 178 -0.64 13.73 11.12
C SER A 178 -2.06 14.15 10.67
N PRO A 179 -3.11 13.68 11.35
CA PRO A 179 -4.50 14.00 10.96
C PRO A 179 -4.81 15.50 10.90
N ASP A 180 -4.11 16.30 11.72
CA ASP A 180 -4.23 17.75 11.71
C ASP A 180 -3.36 18.46 10.66
N GLY A 181 -2.59 17.69 9.87
CA GLY A 181 -1.72 18.19 8.83
C GLY A 181 -0.49 18.96 9.31
N LYS A 182 -0.22 19.05 10.62
CA LYS A 182 0.84 19.89 11.19
C LYS A 182 2.18 19.18 11.28
N THR A 183 2.19 17.85 11.23
CA THR A 183 3.41 17.04 11.32
C THR A 183 3.53 16.13 10.11
N LEU A 184 4.68 16.20 9.44
CA LEU A 184 5.06 15.26 8.40
C LEU A 184 6.02 14.24 9.01
N TYR A 185 5.71 12.96 8.86
CA TYR A 185 6.55 11.86 9.26
C TYR A 185 7.27 11.27 8.03
N MET A 186 8.56 11.02 8.17
CA MET A 186 9.35 10.30 7.19
C MET A 186 9.95 9.04 7.83
N PHE A 187 9.51 7.89 7.35
CA PHE A 187 9.89 6.59 7.90
C PHE A 187 11.07 5.99 7.13
N LYS A 188 12.15 5.72 7.84
CA LYS A 188 13.37 5.04 7.40
C LYS A 188 13.94 4.24 8.57
N SER A 189 15.26 4.11 8.69
CA SER A 189 15.95 3.62 9.92
C SER A 189 15.73 4.52 11.15
N LYS A 190 15.24 5.72 10.91
CA LYS A 190 14.74 6.67 11.91
C LYS A 190 13.39 7.16 11.46
N VAL A 191 12.55 7.58 12.38
CA VAL A 191 11.37 8.38 12.06
C VAL A 191 11.74 9.84 12.24
N LEU A 192 11.72 10.58 11.16
CA LEU A 192 11.88 12.03 11.22
C LEU A 192 10.53 12.66 11.43
N VAL A 193 10.43 13.48 12.47
CA VAL A 193 9.23 14.25 12.82
C VAL A 193 9.47 15.68 12.35
N ILE A 194 8.70 16.10 11.34
CA ILE A 194 8.94 17.35 10.61
C ILE A 194 7.75 18.28 10.81
N ASP A 195 7.99 19.49 11.27
CA ASP A 195 6.96 20.53 11.34
C ASP A 195 6.59 21.00 9.92
N THR A 196 5.33 20.90 9.53
CA THR A 196 4.90 21.24 8.17
C THR A 196 4.94 22.72 7.86
N ALA A 197 4.88 23.59 8.88
CA ALA A 197 4.95 25.03 8.68
C ALA A 197 6.35 25.52 8.35
N SER A 198 7.38 24.93 8.95
CA SER A 198 8.78 25.31 8.76
C SER A 198 9.57 24.34 7.89
N LEU A 199 9.09 23.11 7.70
CA LEU A 199 9.82 21.96 7.13
C LEU A 199 11.09 21.60 7.90
N LYS A 200 11.19 21.96 9.17
CA LYS A 200 12.31 21.59 10.04
C LYS A 200 12.01 20.27 10.76
N VAL A 201 13.06 19.45 10.89
CA VAL A 201 13.00 18.26 11.74
C VAL A 201 12.99 18.72 13.19
N VAL A 202 11.91 18.40 13.90
CA VAL A 202 11.71 18.77 15.31
C VAL A 202 12.02 17.61 16.26
N ASP A 203 12.05 16.38 15.74
CA ASP A 203 12.38 15.19 16.53
C ASP A 203 12.89 14.06 15.62
N ARG A 204 13.67 13.13 16.19
CA ARG A 204 14.25 11.97 15.52
C ARG A 204 14.12 10.75 16.42
N ILE A 205 13.26 9.81 16.04
CA ILE A 205 13.10 8.54 16.73
C ILE A 205 14.03 7.53 16.08
N ASP A 206 15.10 7.16 16.75
CA ASP A 206 16.09 6.21 16.24
C ASP A 206 15.60 4.78 16.47
N LEU A 207 15.30 4.07 15.39
CA LEU A 207 14.80 2.70 15.44
C LEU A 207 15.93 1.66 15.51
N GLN A 208 17.18 2.07 15.38
CA GLN A 208 18.33 1.14 15.41
C GLN A 208 18.86 0.91 16.83
N LYS A 209 18.35 1.68 17.80
CA LYS A 209 18.74 1.55 19.21
C LYS A 209 17.70 0.77 20.00
N ALA A 210 18.17 -0.19 20.78
CA ALA A 210 17.31 -1.03 21.62
C ALA A 210 16.44 -0.23 22.59
N ASP A 211 16.94 0.90 23.11
CA ASP A 211 16.21 1.75 24.07
C ASP A 211 14.90 2.32 23.50
N ALA A 212 14.87 2.65 22.20
CA ALA A 212 13.71 3.26 21.57
C ALA A 212 12.68 2.21 21.11
N ALA A 213 13.15 1.04 20.66
CA ALA A 213 12.33 0.02 20.04
C ALA A 213 12.20 -1.27 20.85
N GLY A 214 13.05 -1.47 21.86
CA GLY A 214 13.18 -2.77 22.57
C GLY A 214 13.86 -3.85 21.72
N TYR A 215 14.33 -3.53 20.53
CA TYR A 215 15.02 -4.38 19.58
C TYR A 215 16.17 -3.63 18.92
N GLU A 216 17.15 -4.35 18.39
CA GLU A 216 18.24 -3.77 17.58
C GLU A 216 17.90 -3.84 16.10
N ASP A 217 18.52 -2.93 15.31
CA ASP A 217 18.45 -2.92 13.85
C ASP A 217 17.03 -3.00 13.28
N VAL A 218 16.09 -2.29 13.90
CA VAL A 218 14.71 -2.27 13.40
C VAL A 218 14.66 -1.60 12.04
N ALA A 219 14.17 -2.36 11.06
CA ALA A 219 13.87 -1.88 9.72
C ALA A 219 12.39 -2.09 9.43
N LEU A 220 11.73 -1.03 8.95
CA LEU A 220 10.33 -1.10 8.50
C LEU A 220 10.28 -1.56 7.05
N GLY A 221 9.43 -2.54 6.76
CA GLY A 221 9.15 -3.00 5.41
C GLY A 221 8.37 -1.96 4.60
N GLY A 222 8.52 -1.99 3.26
CA GLY A 222 7.67 -1.20 2.38
C GLY A 222 6.25 -1.77 2.29
N GLY A 223 5.29 -0.98 1.81
CA GLY A 223 3.91 -1.43 1.60
C GLY A 223 2.87 -0.80 2.53
N VAL A 224 3.19 0.37 3.03
CA VAL A 224 2.36 1.13 3.99
C VAL A 224 1.08 1.69 3.35
N GLU A 225 1.06 1.91 2.05
CA GLU A 225 0.06 2.76 1.39
C GLU A 225 -1.35 2.15 1.39
N GLY A 226 -1.49 0.84 1.22
CA GLY A 226 -2.81 0.18 1.26
C GLY A 226 -3.45 0.15 2.64
N LEU A 227 -2.65 -0.02 3.69
CA LEU A 227 -3.14 -0.08 5.07
C LEU A 227 -3.49 1.30 5.66
N GLN A 228 -2.93 2.38 5.11
CA GLN A 228 -3.29 3.74 5.52
C GLN A 228 -4.76 4.06 5.30
N LEU A 229 -5.38 3.48 4.28
CA LEU A 229 -6.80 3.73 3.96
C LEU A 229 -7.74 3.27 5.07
N THR A 230 -7.37 2.21 5.79
CA THR A 230 -8.15 1.66 6.90
C THR A 230 -7.72 2.19 8.27
N HIS A 231 -6.50 2.74 8.37
CA HIS A 231 -5.91 3.24 9.62
C HIS A 231 -5.22 4.60 9.39
N PRO A 232 -5.96 5.69 9.12
CA PRO A 232 -5.38 6.98 8.73
C PRO A 232 -4.49 7.62 9.81
N ASN A 233 -4.66 7.25 11.08
CA ASN A 233 -3.91 7.79 12.22
C ASN A 233 -2.74 6.90 12.65
N GLU A 234 -2.47 5.83 11.93
CA GLU A 234 -1.48 4.83 12.31
C GLU A 234 -0.69 4.34 11.11
N LEU A 235 0.63 4.24 11.25
CA LEU A 235 1.42 3.42 10.34
C LEU A 235 1.32 1.98 10.78
N VAL A 236 0.92 1.09 9.89
CA VAL A 236 1.04 -0.36 10.06
C VAL A 236 2.02 -0.90 9.03
N SER A 237 3.06 -1.57 9.46
CA SER A 237 4.12 -2.08 8.58
C SER A 237 4.67 -3.40 9.11
N LEU A 238 5.21 -4.22 8.22
CA LEU A 238 6.13 -5.26 8.66
C LEU A 238 7.41 -4.61 9.20
N PHE A 239 7.95 -5.18 10.27
CA PHE A 239 9.29 -4.85 10.70
C PHE A 239 10.17 -6.10 10.74
N THR A 240 11.45 -5.90 10.56
CA THR A 240 12.50 -6.86 10.90
C THR A 240 13.40 -6.23 11.94
N ALA A 241 13.92 -7.02 12.85
CA ALA A 241 14.79 -6.55 13.91
C ALA A 241 15.73 -7.68 14.38
N ALA A 242 16.66 -7.36 15.24
CA ALA A 242 17.44 -8.33 15.98
C ALA A 242 17.04 -8.31 17.47
N ASP A 243 17.02 -9.47 18.09
CA ASP A 243 16.92 -9.59 19.54
C ASP A 243 18.19 -8.99 20.18
N PRO A 244 18.07 -8.08 21.18
CA PRO A 244 19.22 -7.37 21.72
C PRO A 244 20.16 -8.26 22.58
N TYR A 245 19.74 -9.49 22.93
CA TYR A 245 20.54 -10.39 23.76
C TYR A 245 21.25 -11.48 22.95
N VAL A 246 20.52 -12.09 22.01
CA VAL A 246 21.04 -13.22 21.23
C VAL A 246 21.22 -12.89 19.73
N HIS A 247 20.86 -11.69 19.33
CA HIS A 247 20.96 -11.15 17.96
C HIS A 247 20.27 -11.98 16.87
N ASN A 248 19.34 -12.83 17.25
CA ASN A 248 18.53 -13.58 16.32
C ASN A 248 17.61 -12.63 15.55
N LYS A 249 17.56 -12.78 14.25
CA LYS A 249 16.66 -11.98 13.42
C LYS A 249 15.22 -12.43 13.63
N ILE A 250 14.37 -11.46 13.88
CA ILE A 250 12.93 -11.60 14.05
C ILE A 250 12.18 -10.70 13.09
N PHE A 251 10.90 -10.97 12.88
CA PHE A 251 9.98 -10.12 12.15
C PHE A 251 8.63 -10.06 12.86
N GLY A 252 7.86 -9.07 12.50
CA GLY A 252 6.52 -8.88 13.05
C GLY A 252 5.81 -7.67 12.47
N LEU A 253 4.76 -7.21 13.17
CA LEU A 253 4.02 -6.01 12.86
C LEU A 253 4.48 -4.85 13.73
N GLY A 254 4.88 -3.76 13.08
CA GLY A 254 5.12 -2.48 13.70
C GLY A 254 3.93 -1.56 13.49
N ARG A 255 3.46 -0.95 14.55
CA ARG A 255 2.41 0.07 14.54
C ARG A 255 2.98 1.35 15.12
N PHE A 256 2.77 2.45 14.43
CA PHE A 256 3.19 3.78 14.89
C PHE A 256 1.98 4.69 14.99
N ASP A 257 1.61 5.07 16.20
CA ASP A 257 0.57 6.06 16.44
C ASP A 257 1.10 7.46 16.09
N LEU A 258 0.51 8.08 15.08
CA LEU A 258 0.90 9.40 14.57
C LEU A 258 0.64 10.52 15.59
N THR A 259 -0.29 10.35 16.51
CA THR A 259 -0.64 11.33 17.53
C THR A 259 0.27 11.19 18.75
N ALA A 260 0.38 9.97 19.29
CA ALA A 260 1.20 9.67 20.46
C ALA A 260 2.70 9.61 20.12
N ARG A 261 3.07 9.53 18.85
CA ARG A 261 4.45 9.37 18.34
C ARG A 261 5.16 8.16 18.94
N LYS A 262 4.44 7.05 19.05
CA LYS A 262 4.92 5.86 19.74
C LYS A 262 4.77 4.63 18.87
N PHE A 263 5.83 3.80 18.84
CA PHE A 263 5.78 2.47 18.25
C PHE A 263 5.25 1.42 19.21
N THR A 264 4.51 0.48 18.65
CA THR A 264 4.22 -0.82 19.25
C THR A 264 4.72 -1.89 18.28
N PHE A 265 5.67 -2.72 18.73
CA PHE A 265 6.20 -3.83 17.95
C PHE A 265 5.61 -5.13 18.47
N THR A 266 5.03 -5.90 17.56
CA THR A 266 4.44 -7.21 17.85
C THR A 266 5.22 -8.27 17.06
N PRO A 267 6.18 -8.98 17.69
CA PRO A 267 6.95 -10.01 17.03
C PRO A 267 6.07 -11.21 16.68
N ILE A 268 6.29 -11.78 15.49
CA ILE A 268 5.59 -12.98 15.01
C ILE A 268 6.52 -14.20 15.10
N GLY A 269 7.79 -14.04 14.77
CA GLY A 269 8.73 -15.15 14.87
C GLY A 269 10.11 -14.88 14.27
N PRO A 270 10.97 -15.89 14.26
CA PRO A 270 12.29 -15.79 13.67
C PRO A 270 12.18 -15.70 12.15
N ILE A 271 13.15 -15.02 11.51
CA ILE A 271 13.25 -14.89 10.08
C ILE A 271 14.67 -15.12 9.57
N THR A 272 14.78 -15.89 8.47
CA THR A 272 16.03 -16.08 7.72
C THR A 272 15.92 -15.53 6.30
N ASN A 273 14.72 -15.22 5.85
CA ASN A 273 14.39 -14.81 4.49
C ASN A 273 14.28 -13.29 4.39
N GLN A 274 14.38 -12.77 3.18
CA GLN A 274 13.93 -11.41 2.89
C GLN A 274 12.41 -11.41 2.76
N ILE A 275 11.73 -10.56 3.53
CA ILE A 275 10.28 -10.36 3.44
C ILE A 275 9.98 -9.02 2.78
N SER A 276 8.88 -8.96 2.02
CA SER A 276 8.44 -7.74 1.35
C SER A 276 6.94 -7.73 1.09
N GLY A 277 6.37 -6.54 1.15
CA GLY A 277 4.93 -6.35 1.03
C GLY A 277 4.19 -6.78 2.30
N LEU A 278 3.12 -6.11 2.59
CA LEU A 278 2.17 -6.47 3.64
C LEU A 278 0.77 -6.14 3.14
N GLU A 279 -0.07 -7.15 3.07
CA GLU A 279 -1.49 -7.01 2.82
C GLU A 279 -2.26 -7.55 4.03
N VAL A 280 -3.31 -6.85 4.43
CA VAL A 280 -4.15 -7.25 5.57
C VAL A 280 -5.59 -7.32 5.09
N THR A 281 -6.27 -8.41 5.45
CA THR A 281 -7.69 -8.56 5.12
C THR A 281 -8.52 -7.42 5.71
N PRO A 282 -9.65 -7.03 5.08
CA PRO A 282 -10.51 -5.94 5.55
C PRO A 282 -11.01 -6.09 6.98
N ASP A 283 -11.16 -7.35 7.46
CA ASP A 283 -11.55 -7.64 8.84
C ASP A 283 -10.39 -7.53 9.86
N GLY A 284 -9.17 -7.24 9.38
CA GLY A 284 -7.97 -7.07 10.21
C GLY A 284 -7.44 -8.35 10.85
N LYS A 285 -7.92 -9.55 10.46
CA LYS A 285 -7.58 -10.80 11.14
C LYS A 285 -6.47 -11.59 10.48
N THR A 286 -6.29 -11.42 9.18
CA THR A 286 -5.29 -12.16 8.40
C THR A 286 -4.35 -11.20 7.69
N ALA A 287 -3.06 -11.50 7.70
CA ALA A 287 -2.07 -10.76 6.93
C ALA A 287 -1.29 -11.68 6.00
N TYR A 288 -0.79 -11.10 4.93
CA TYR A 288 0.02 -11.77 3.92
C TYR A 288 1.28 -10.97 3.64
N THR A 289 2.37 -11.68 3.44
CA THR A 289 3.62 -11.10 2.92
C THR A 289 4.26 -12.08 1.94
N THR A 290 5.26 -11.63 1.22
CA THR A 290 6.09 -12.52 0.41
C THR A 290 7.47 -12.67 1.04
N ALA A 291 7.98 -13.89 1.04
CA ALA A 291 9.32 -14.21 1.46
C ALA A 291 10.15 -14.67 0.26
N THR A 292 11.38 -14.14 0.15
CA THR A 292 12.33 -14.55 -0.90
C THR A 292 13.54 -15.19 -0.24
N ASN A 293 13.87 -16.39 -0.69
CA ASN A 293 15.02 -17.15 -0.26
C ASN A 293 15.98 -17.41 -1.44
N GLY A 294 17.26 -17.58 -1.17
CA GLY A 294 18.28 -17.83 -2.19
C GLY A 294 18.76 -16.59 -2.95
N LEU A 295 19.78 -16.80 -3.79
CA LEU A 295 20.40 -15.76 -4.62
C LEU A 295 19.81 -15.77 -6.04
N THR A 296 20.18 -14.77 -6.84
CA THR A 296 19.80 -14.69 -8.26
C THR A 296 20.12 -16.02 -8.97
N GLY A 297 19.11 -16.60 -9.61
CA GLY A 297 19.21 -17.91 -10.30
C GLY A 297 18.72 -19.11 -9.47
N SER A 298 18.68 -18.99 -8.13
CA SER A 298 18.15 -20.02 -7.23
C SER A 298 17.09 -19.47 -6.27
N LYS A 299 16.46 -18.35 -6.64
CA LYS A 299 15.42 -17.73 -5.82
C LYS A 299 14.22 -18.65 -5.67
N ARG A 300 13.71 -18.72 -4.45
CA ARG A 300 12.42 -19.29 -4.09
C ARG A 300 11.57 -18.21 -3.48
N CYS A 301 10.35 -18.08 -3.95
CA CYS A 301 9.39 -17.09 -3.47
C CYS A 301 8.21 -17.81 -2.86
N GLU A 302 7.81 -17.35 -1.69
CA GLU A 302 6.72 -17.92 -0.92
C GLU A 302 5.75 -16.83 -0.48
N PHE A 303 4.46 -17.11 -0.52
CA PHE A 303 3.49 -16.40 0.31
C PHE A 303 3.60 -16.89 1.74
N TRP A 304 3.51 -15.98 2.68
CA TRP A 304 3.37 -16.27 4.09
C TRP A 304 2.06 -15.68 4.59
N LYS A 305 1.23 -16.51 5.21
CA LYS A 305 -0.06 -16.14 5.76
C LYS A 305 -0.03 -16.18 7.29
N PHE A 306 -0.51 -15.13 7.92
CA PHE A 306 -0.51 -14.97 9.38
C PHE A 306 -1.93 -14.79 9.90
N ASP A 307 -2.23 -15.42 11.02
CA ASP A 307 -3.35 -15.06 11.86
C ASP A 307 -2.93 -13.93 12.81
N LEU A 308 -3.55 -12.78 12.71
CA LEU A 308 -3.19 -11.58 13.49
C LEU A 308 -3.75 -11.60 14.92
N THR A 309 -4.65 -12.52 15.24
CA THR A 309 -5.17 -12.71 16.60
C THR A 309 -4.21 -13.55 17.44
N SER A 310 -3.75 -14.67 16.88
CA SER A 310 -2.80 -15.57 17.53
C SER A 310 -1.34 -15.22 17.29
N LEU A 311 -1.07 -14.29 16.36
CA LEU A 311 0.27 -13.88 15.92
C LEU A 311 1.11 -15.06 15.41
N LYS A 312 0.48 -15.97 14.69
CA LYS A 312 1.14 -17.17 14.16
C LYS A 312 1.14 -17.19 12.65
N LEU A 313 2.23 -17.66 12.11
CA LEU A 313 2.30 -18.08 10.71
C LEU A 313 1.43 -19.34 10.57
N THR A 314 0.39 -19.24 9.74
CA THR A 314 -0.61 -20.32 9.58
C THR A 314 -0.40 -21.12 8.31
N ASP A 315 0.15 -20.51 7.27
CA ASP A 315 0.36 -21.20 6.00
C ASP A 315 1.50 -20.57 5.20
N LYS A 316 2.10 -21.36 4.28
CA LYS A 316 3.10 -20.96 3.32
C LYS A 316 2.87 -21.69 2.00
N GLN A 317 3.03 -20.97 0.90
CA GLN A 317 2.94 -21.57 -0.42
C GLN A 317 3.97 -20.95 -1.37
N GLU A 318 4.74 -21.79 -2.04
CA GLU A 318 5.65 -21.35 -3.09
C GLU A 318 4.85 -20.80 -4.29
N PHE A 319 5.41 -19.75 -4.92
CA PHE A 319 4.94 -19.23 -6.20
C PHE A 319 6.13 -18.96 -7.13
N HIS A 320 5.86 -18.78 -8.42
CA HIS A 320 6.90 -18.54 -9.41
C HIS A 320 7.60 -17.20 -9.14
N CYS A 321 8.91 -17.26 -8.86
CA CYS A 321 9.72 -16.07 -8.64
C CYS A 321 9.87 -15.24 -9.90
N ARG A 322 9.54 -13.96 -9.83
CA ARG A 322 9.86 -12.95 -10.84
C ARG A 322 11.11 -12.17 -10.43
N SER A 323 11.77 -11.55 -11.40
CA SER A 323 12.93 -10.69 -11.11
C SER A 323 12.55 -9.51 -10.21
N ARG A 324 11.36 -8.95 -10.45
CA ARG A 324 10.74 -7.87 -9.68
C ARG A 324 9.23 -8.11 -9.64
N TYR A 325 8.63 -7.86 -8.50
CA TYR A 325 7.18 -7.95 -8.31
C TYR A 325 6.75 -7.14 -7.09
N THR A 326 5.46 -6.93 -7.00
CA THR A 326 4.75 -6.34 -5.84
C THR A 326 3.61 -7.27 -5.48
N LEU A 327 3.34 -7.40 -4.18
CA LEU A 327 2.14 -8.04 -3.65
C LEU A 327 0.99 -7.05 -3.69
N GLY A 328 -0.19 -7.51 -4.01
CA GLY A 328 -1.46 -6.79 -3.89
C GLY A 328 -2.56 -7.72 -3.44
N MET A 329 -3.69 -7.14 -3.03
CA MET A 329 -4.86 -7.89 -2.58
C MET A 329 -6.13 -7.27 -3.15
N SER A 330 -7.16 -8.12 -3.37
CA SER A 330 -8.50 -7.64 -3.71
C SER A 330 -9.12 -6.93 -2.52
N GLN A 331 -10.06 -6.04 -2.80
CA GLN A 331 -10.71 -5.24 -1.77
C GLN A 331 -11.45 -6.08 -0.73
N ASP A 332 -12.04 -7.20 -1.13
CA ASP A 332 -12.71 -8.16 -0.24
C ASP A 332 -11.74 -9.08 0.51
N GLY A 333 -10.43 -9.01 0.21
CA GLY A 333 -9.40 -9.86 0.79
C GLY A 333 -9.40 -11.31 0.28
N ALA A 334 -10.19 -11.63 -0.74
CA ALA A 334 -10.33 -13.00 -1.24
C ALA A 334 -9.21 -13.41 -2.21
N LYS A 335 -8.52 -12.46 -2.85
CA LYS A 335 -7.47 -12.70 -3.83
C LYS A 335 -6.17 -12.00 -3.48
N LEU A 336 -5.06 -12.67 -3.82
CA LEU A 336 -3.73 -12.08 -3.81
C LEU A 336 -3.25 -11.92 -5.26
N TYR A 337 -2.48 -10.86 -5.47
CA TYR A 337 -1.94 -10.51 -6.78
C TYR A 337 -0.42 -10.43 -6.73
N ILE A 338 0.25 -11.07 -7.70
CA ILE A 338 1.67 -10.82 -7.99
C ILE A 338 1.73 -10.09 -9.32
N TYR A 339 2.21 -8.85 -9.29
CA TYR A 339 2.24 -7.95 -10.44
C TYR A 339 3.49 -7.05 -10.44
N GLY A 340 3.66 -6.25 -11.47
CA GLY A 340 4.74 -5.26 -11.62
C GLY A 340 5.96 -5.78 -12.38
N ALA A 341 6.55 -4.91 -13.18
CA ALA A 341 7.65 -5.19 -14.11
C ALA A 341 7.36 -6.38 -15.03
N SER A 342 6.11 -6.52 -15.47
CA SER A 342 5.61 -7.55 -16.37
C SER A 342 4.31 -7.11 -17.03
N TYR A 343 3.89 -7.85 -18.08
CA TYR A 343 2.68 -7.57 -18.86
C TYR A 343 1.41 -8.19 -18.25
N ASP A 344 1.52 -8.80 -17.10
CA ASP A 344 0.48 -9.63 -16.51
C ASP A 344 0.34 -9.46 -14.99
N ILE A 345 -0.79 -9.94 -14.47
CA ILE A 345 -1.08 -10.11 -13.05
C ILE A 345 -1.35 -11.59 -12.81
N GLU A 346 -0.60 -12.24 -11.95
CA GLU A 346 -0.93 -13.57 -11.43
C GLU A 346 -1.89 -13.45 -10.27
N VAL A 347 -2.95 -14.25 -10.32
CA VAL A 347 -4.05 -14.25 -9.34
C VAL A 347 -3.98 -15.54 -8.53
N TYR A 348 -4.05 -15.38 -7.22
CA TYR A 348 -4.02 -16.47 -6.25
C TYR A 348 -5.21 -16.37 -5.32
N ASP A 349 -5.76 -17.49 -4.91
CA ASP A 349 -6.77 -17.55 -3.85
C ASP A 349 -6.13 -17.24 -2.49
N ALA A 350 -6.60 -16.23 -1.78
CA ALA A 350 -6.01 -15.80 -0.52
C ALA A 350 -6.23 -16.83 0.62
N GLY A 351 -7.31 -17.61 0.57
CA GLY A 351 -7.59 -18.64 1.56
C GLY A 351 -6.60 -19.79 1.50
N THR A 352 -6.32 -20.29 0.30
CA THR A 352 -5.49 -21.49 0.04
C THR A 352 -4.10 -21.19 -0.49
N LEU A 353 -3.80 -19.94 -0.85
CA LEU A 353 -2.57 -19.46 -1.47
C LEU A 353 -2.27 -20.12 -2.84
N LYS A 354 -3.24 -20.77 -3.45
CA LYS A 354 -3.06 -21.47 -4.72
C LYS A 354 -3.24 -20.53 -5.89
N TYR A 355 -2.42 -20.75 -6.93
CA TYR A 355 -2.56 -20.10 -8.21
C TYR A 355 -3.91 -20.44 -8.84
N GLU A 356 -4.58 -19.44 -9.39
CA GLU A 356 -5.85 -19.60 -10.11
C GLU A 356 -5.69 -19.32 -11.60
N LYS A 357 -5.12 -18.19 -11.94
CA LYS A 357 -5.04 -17.71 -13.33
C LYS A 357 -4.04 -16.56 -13.49
N THR A 358 -3.77 -16.21 -14.72
CA THR A 358 -3.02 -15.01 -15.10
C THR A 358 -3.88 -14.12 -15.97
N TRP A 359 -3.86 -12.82 -15.70
CA TRP A 359 -4.49 -11.80 -16.53
C TRP A 359 -3.44 -11.09 -17.36
N ASP A 360 -3.56 -11.15 -18.68
CA ASP A 360 -2.73 -10.38 -19.60
C ASP A 360 -3.24 -8.93 -19.67
N LEU A 361 -2.40 -7.98 -19.33
CA LEU A 361 -2.70 -6.55 -19.39
C LEU A 361 -2.41 -5.95 -20.78
N GLY A 362 -1.62 -6.61 -21.60
CA GLY A 362 -1.13 -6.07 -22.87
C GLY A 362 -0.25 -4.82 -22.72
N ALA A 363 0.27 -4.55 -21.53
CA ALA A 363 1.17 -3.44 -21.24
C ALA A 363 2.00 -3.76 -19.99
N ASP A 364 3.24 -3.25 -19.95
CA ASP A 364 4.15 -3.44 -18.81
C ASP A 364 3.64 -2.67 -17.58
N ALA A 365 3.26 -3.40 -16.53
CA ALA A 365 2.80 -2.85 -15.27
C ALA A 365 3.96 -2.26 -14.47
N THR A 366 3.80 -1.05 -13.97
CA THR A 366 4.80 -0.42 -13.10
C THR A 366 4.68 -0.94 -11.66
N MET A 367 5.69 -0.62 -10.86
CA MET A 367 5.67 -0.86 -9.41
C MET A 367 5.17 0.37 -8.64
N ALA A 368 4.25 1.13 -9.23
CA ALA A 368 3.69 2.35 -8.63
C ALA A 368 2.75 2.09 -7.44
N GLY A 369 2.38 0.85 -7.24
CA GLY A 369 1.30 0.43 -6.36
C GLY A 369 0.05 0.05 -7.16
N MET A 370 -0.84 -0.69 -6.52
CA MET A 370 -2.18 -1.04 -7.02
C MET A 370 -3.19 -0.52 -6.01
N LEU A 371 -4.19 0.19 -6.49
CA LEU A 371 -5.32 0.62 -5.66
C LEU A 371 -6.51 -0.28 -5.97
N ALA A 372 -7.00 -1.00 -4.96
CA ALA A 372 -8.27 -1.70 -5.04
C ALA A 372 -9.38 -0.68 -4.71
N LEU A 373 -10.30 -0.46 -5.66
CA LEU A 373 -11.31 0.58 -5.61
C LEU A 373 -12.71 -0.02 -5.79
N HIS A 374 -13.72 0.65 -5.26
CA HIS A 374 -15.14 0.26 -5.44
C HIS A 374 -15.64 0.52 -6.86
#